data_e3d19e2fccc89cc248ac694c66dfe349
#
_entry.id   e3d19e2fccc89cc248ac694c66dfe349
#
_cell.length_a   1.000
_cell.length_b   1.000
_cell.length_c   1.000
_cell.angle_alpha   90.00
_cell.angle_beta   90.00
_cell.angle_gamma   90.00
#
_symmetry.space_group_name_H-M   'P 1'
#
loop_
_entity.id
_entity.type
_entity.pdbx_description
1 polymer ?
#
loop_
_entity_poly.entity_id
_entity_poly.type
_entity_poly.pdbx_seq_one_letter_code
_entity_poly.pdbx_strand_id
1 'polypeptide(L)'
;MKIRRCRITALMLSAALLLGGCGSTAASGGNSGNNSAGADVTKDKTKDAADKTKKAPEIEGLTYESTMDLTYATEFDVYYYKDGYKLIDVHEDKQYLIVPEGEEEPENLADDIVVIQQPTENIYMAATASMSLFDAIGGIDKVKFSGLEASGWYVESAKEAMESGAM
;
A
#
# COMPACT_ATOMS: atom_id res chain seq x y z
N MET A 1 -37.91 33.50 -2.60
CA MET A 1 -36.75 32.90 -3.29
C MET A 1 -35.65 33.96 -3.31
N LYS A 2 -34.68 33.86 -2.35
CA LYS A 2 -33.61 34.87 -2.17
C LYS A 2 -32.28 34.22 -2.53
N ILE A 3 -31.69 34.62 -3.64
CA ILE A 3 -30.38 34.19 -4.13
C ILE A 3 -29.31 34.99 -3.38
N ARG A 4 -28.51 34.32 -2.55
CA ARG A 4 -27.31 34.88 -1.90
C ARG A 4 -26.11 34.74 -2.83
N ARG A 5 -25.61 35.86 -3.33
CA ARG A 5 -24.36 35.95 -4.09
C ARG A 5 -23.18 35.82 -3.14
N CYS A 6 -22.39 34.76 -3.28
CA CYS A 6 -21.11 34.56 -2.59
C CYS A 6 -20.01 35.30 -3.38
N ARG A 7 -19.36 36.28 -2.73
CA ARG A 7 -18.24 37.03 -3.29
C ARG A 7 -16.96 36.23 -3.06
N ILE A 8 -16.34 35.77 -4.15
CA ILE A 8 -15.02 35.13 -4.15
C ILE A 8 -13.99 36.25 -4.17
N THR A 9 -13.22 36.39 -3.09
CA THR A 9 -12.05 37.27 -3.01
C THR A 9 -10.82 36.47 -3.44
N ALA A 10 -10.27 36.81 -4.60
CA ALA A 10 -9.03 36.25 -5.10
C ALA A 10 -7.86 36.91 -4.37
N LEU A 11 -7.06 36.09 -3.66
CA LEU A 11 -5.80 36.51 -3.04
C LEU A 11 -4.64 36.03 -3.92
N MET A 12 -3.99 36.97 -4.61
CA MET A 12 -2.75 36.75 -5.37
C MET A 12 -1.58 36.67 -4.39
N LEU A 13 -0.91 35.54 -4.33
CA LEU A 13 0.36 35.43 -3.59
C LEU A 13 1.49 35.17 -4.58
N SER A 14 2.34 36.19 -4.74
CA SER A 14 3.52 36.18 -5.59
C SER A 14 4.67 35.44 -4.88
N ALA A 15 5.20 34.36 -5.45
CA ALA A 15 6.40 33.69 -4.97
C ALA A 15 7.60 34.08 -5.83
N ALA A 16 8.59 34.70 -5.19
CA ALA A 16 9.87 35.07 -5.80
C ALA A 16 10.83 33.87 -5.86
N LEU A 17 11.33 33.55 -7.04
CA LEU A 17 12.38 32.55 -7.28
C LEU A 17 13.74 33.20 -7.05
N LEU A 18 14.52 32.66 -6.10
CA LEU A 18 15.96 32.95 -5.95
C LEU A 18 16.75 31.79 -6.57
N LEU A 19 17.35 32.05 -7.73
CA LEU A 19 18.36 31.18 -8.32
C LEU A 19 19.72 31.50 -7.65
N GLY A 20 20.26 30.54 -6.93
CA GLY A 20 21.64 30.57 -6.40
C GLY A 20 22.55 29.71 -7.27
N GLY A 21 23.61 30.34 -7.78
CA GLY A 21 24.49 29.87 -8.82
C GLY A 21 25.44 28.74 -8.47
N CYS A 22 25.77 28.02 -9.52
CA CYS A 22 26.78 26.97 -9.61
C CYS A 22 28.16 27.57 -9.80
N GLY A 23 29.12 27.24 -8.94
CA GLY A 23 30.52 27.56 -9.08
C GLY A 23 31.34 26.33 -9.45
N SER A 24 31.80 26.25 -10.70
CA SER A 24 32.76 25.25 -11.15
C SER A 24 34.20 25.74 -10.90
N THR A 25 35.05 24.87 -10.35
CA THR A 25 36.52 24.98 -10.53
C THR A 25 37.08 23.59 -10.76
N ALA A 26 37.67 23.45 -11.93
CA ALA A 26 38.53 22.33 -12.31
C ALA A 26 39.96 22.59 -11.86
N ALA A 27 40.65 21.57 -11.35
CA ALA A 27 42.12 21.47 -11.44
C ALA A 27 42.56 20.01 -11.34
N SER A 28 43.25 19.65 -12.35
CA SER A 28 44.11 18.53 -12.71
C SER A 28 45.08 18.05 -11.62
N GLY A 29 45.42 16.76 -11.66
CA GLY A 29 46.66 16.25 -11.08
C GLY A 29 46.57 14.78 -10.66
N GLY A 30 47.16 13.88 -11.44
CA GLY A 30 47.24 12.44 -11.19
C GLY A 30 48.14 12.08 -10.01
N ASN A 31 48.03 10.91 -9.54
CA ASN A 31 49.08 9.88 -9.46
C ASN A 31 48.54 8.55 -8.92
N SER A 32 49.15 7.50 -9.46
CA SER A 32 49.08 6.10 -9.12
C SER A 32 49.39 5.80 -7.65
N GLY A 33 48.70 4.84 -7.06
CA GLY A 33 49.03 4.29 -5.75
C GLY A 33 48.12 3.14 -5.35
N ASN A 34 48.56 1.96 -5.69
CA ASN A 34 48.05 0.69 -5.24
C ASN A 34 48.11 0.58 -3.72
N ASN A 35 47.03 0.25 -3.01
CA ASN A 35 47.11 -0.49 -1.76
C ASN A 35 45.78 -1.14 -1.41
N SER A 36 45.82 -2.44 -1.43
CA SER A 36 44.88 -3.32 -0.77
C SER A 36 44.85 -3.07 0.75
N ALA A 37 43.73 -2.74 1.28
CA ALA A 37 43.42 -2.95 2.69
C ALA A 37 41.97 -3.34 2.83
N GLY A 38 41.74 -4.57 3.24
CA GLY A 38 40.42 -5.08 3.61
C GLY A 38 39.83 -4.23 4.71
N ALA A 39 38.68 -3.68 4.45
CA ALA A 39 37.80 -3.17 5.48
C ALA A 39 36.76 -4.26 5.76
N ASP A 40 36.98 -4.96 6.83
CA ASP A 40 36.02 -5.77 7.56
C ASP A 40 34.84 -4.87 7.90
N VAL A 41 33.75 -4.99 7.13
CA VAL A 41 32.44 -4.41 7.47
C VAL A 41 31.59 -5.55 8.05
N THR A 42 31.99 -5.99 9.21
CA THR A 42 31.06 -6.62 10.15
C THR A 42 30.10 -5.54 10.66
N LYS A 43 29.15 -5.14 9.83
CA LYS A 43 27.92 -4.56 10.30
C LYS A 43 26.98 -5.68 10.67
N ASP A 44 27.13 -6.13 11.89
CA ASP A 44 26.11 -6.84 12.62
C ASP A 44 24.86 -5.94 12.66
N LYS A 45 24.02 -6.07 11.66
CA LYS A 45 22.63 -5.68 11.75
C LYS A 45 21.92 -6.87 12.36
N THR A 46 21.94 -6.91 13.67
CA THR A 46 20.91 -7.58 14.43
C THR A 46 19.58 -7.04 13.91
N LYS A 47 18.98 -7.79 12.98
CA LYS A 47 17.60 -7.61 12.62
C LYS A 47 16.85 -7.87 13.91
N ASP A 48 16.24 -6.82 14.46
CA ASP A 48 15.20 -6.99 15.44
C ASP A 48 14.19 -7.94 14.81
N ALA A 49 14.17 -9.16 15.34
CA ALA A 49 13.11 -10.10 15.05
C ALA A 49 11.83 -9.37 15.46
N ALA A 50 10.91 -9.23 14.54
CA ALA A 50 9.59 -8.68 14.78
C ALA A 50 9.11 -9.20 16.13
N ASP A 51 8.74 -8.28 17.01
CA ASP A 51 8.33 -8.60 18.36
C ASP A 51 7.13 -9.55 18.31
N LYS A 52 7.42 -10.85 18.51
CA LYS A 52 6.40 -11.92 18.52
C LYS A 52 5.47 -11.84 19.74
N THR A 53 5.55 -10.74 20.52
CA THR A 53 4.75 -10.52 21.73
C THR A 53 3.54 -9.61 21.52
N LYS A 54 3.29 -9.11 20.29
CA LYS A 54 2.05 -8.39 20.02
C LYS A 54 0.87 -9.36 20.18
N LYS A 55 0.08 -9.11 21.22
CA LYS A 55 -1.16 -9.84 21.45
C LYS A 55 -2.13 -9.45 20.31
N ALA A 56 -2.71 -10.46 19.65
CA ALA A 56 -3.75 -10.21 18.64
C ALA A 56 -4.91 -9.39 19.24
N PRO A 57 -5.48 -8.44 18.51
CA PRO A 57 -6.67 -7.71 18.94
C PRO A 57 -7.80 -8.67 19.31
N GLU A 58 -8.50 -8.37 20.41
CA GLU A 58 -9.69 -9.13 20.80
C GLU A 58 -10.89 -8.57 20.03
N ILE A 59 -11.58 -9.41 19.26
CA ILE A 59 -12.83 -9.09 18.57
C ILE A 59 -13.92 -9.96 19.17
N GLU A 60 -15.00 -9.33 19.62
CA GLU A 60 -16.13 -10.06 20.22
C GLU A 60 -16.70 -11.09 19.23
N GLY A 61 -16.88 -12.30 19.66
CA GLY A 61 -17.36 -13.42 18.85
C GLY A 61 -16.28 -14.13 18.02
N LEU A 62 -15.08 -13.57 17.86
CA LEU A 62 -14.01 -14.23 17.11
C LEU A 62 -12.97 -14.88 18.04
N THR A 63 -12.46 -16.02 17.61
CA THR A 63 -11.40 -16.76 18.31
C THR A 63 -10.11 -16.69 17.51
N TYR A 64 -9.07 -16.07 18.08
CA TYR A 64 -7.74 -15.99 17.46
C TYR A 64 -7.14 -17.39 17.22
N GLU A 65 -6.49 -17.57 16.08
CA GLU A 65 -5.78 -18.80 15.71
C GLU A 65 -4.27 -18.58 15.56
N SER A 66 -3.87 -17.61 14.73
CA SER A 66 -2.44 -17.39 14.41
C SER A 66 -2.20 -16.00 13.85
N THR A 67 -0.92 -15.62 13.78
CA THR A 67 -0.45 -14.39 13.10
C THR A 67 0.40 -14.79 11.89
N MET A 68 0.26 -14.04 10.79
CA MET A 68 1.11 -14.23 9.61
C MET A 68 2.57 -13.93 9.94
N ASP A 69 3.48 -14.81 9.55
CA ASP A 69 4.92 -14.57 9.69
C ASP A 69 5.40 -13.70 8.52
N LEU A 70 5.63 -12.42 8.80
CA LEU A 70 6.08 -11.43 7.83
C LEU A 70 7.59 -11.23 7.96
N THR A 71 8.33 -11.61 6.91
CA THR A 71 9.80 -11.53 6.92
C THR A 71 10.34 -10.14 6.60
N TYR A 72 9.64 -9.40 5.74
CA TYR A 72 10.13 -8.12 5.20
C TYR A 72 9.19 -6.95 5.48
N ALA A 73 7.90 -7.20 5.53
CA ALA A 73 6.91 -6.18 5.82
C ALA A 73 6.85 -5.93 7.33
N THR A 74 6.97 -4.66 7.73
CA THR A 74 7.01 -4.24 9.14
C THR A 74 5.90 -3.24 9.49
N GLU A 75 5.15 -2.78 8.49
CA GLU A 75 4.18 -1.72 8.65
C GLU A 75 2.74 -2.22 8.83
N PHE A 76 2.56 -3.54 8.86
CA PHE A 76 1.27 -4.15 9.15
C PHE A 76 1.43 -5.54 9.76
N ASP A 77 0.40 -6.01 10.46
CA ASP A 77 0.24 -7.38 10.94
C ASP A 77 -1.02 -8.01 10.33
N VAL A 78 -1.04 -9.32 10.19
CA VAL A 78 -2.24 -10.06 9.78
C VAL A 78 -2.55 -11.14 10.80
N TYR A 79 -3.69 -11.02 11.45
CA TYR A 79 -4.19 -11.96 12.43
C TYR A 79 -5.27 -12.85 11.82
N TYR A 80 -5.15 -14.14 12.03
CA TYR A 80 -6.13 -15.14 11.59
C TYR A 80 -7.01 -15.52 12.77
N TYR A 81 -8.31 -15.57 12.54
CA TYR A 81 -9.30 -16.04 13.48
C TYR A 81 -10.01 -17.27 12.90
N LYS A 82 -10.69 -18.05 13.75
CA LYS A 82 -11.50 -19.17 13.31
C LYS A 82 -12.51 -18.77 12.24
N ASP A 83 -13.00 -19.79 11.52
CA ASP A 83 -14.00 -19.64 10.46
C ASP A 83 -13.53 -18.75 9.29
N GLY A 84 -12.21 -18.52 9.19
CA GLY A 84 -11.57 -17.83 8.07
C GLY A 84 -11.50 -16.31 8.16
N TYR A 85 -11.97 -15.69 9.25
CA TYR A 85 -11.82 -14.25 9.45
C TYR A 85 -10.35 -13.83 9.54
N LYS A 86 -10.04 -12.63 9.04
CA LYS A 86 -8.68 -12.06 9.08
C LYS A 86 -8.75 -10.59 9.44
N LEU A 87 -7.91 -10.16 10.36
CA LEU A 87 -7.71 -8.75 10.65
C LEU A 87 -6.35 -8.32 10.09
N ILE A 88 -6.36 -7.33 9.23
CA ILE A 88 -5.15 -6.65 8.74
C ILE A 88 -5.04 -5.36 9.54
N ASP A 89 -4.00 -5.27 10.38
CA ASP A 89 -3.70 -4.11 11.21
C ASP A 89 -2.59 -3.31 10.54
N VAL A 90 -2.94 -2.21 9.89
CA VAL A 90 -1.97 -1.29 9.28
C VAL A 90 -1.54 -0.31 10.37
N HIS A 91 -0.25 -0.37 10.73
CA HIS A 91 0.29 0.40 11.85
C HIS A 91 0.07 1.91 11.65
N GLU A 92 -0.35 2.58 12.70
CA GLU A 92 -0.61 4.03 12.72
C GLU A 92 -1.71 4.50 11.73
N ASP A 93 -2.49 3.59 11.15
CA ASP A 93 -3.59 3.93 10.23
C ASP A 93 -4.90 3.23 10.68
N LYS A 94 -5.32 2.19 9.98
CA LYS A 94 -6.61 1.53 10.17
C LYS A 94 -6.48 0.03 10.26
N GLN A 95 -7.49 -0.58 10.84
CA GLN A 95 -7.67 -2.02 10.81
C GLN A 95 -8.74 -2.42 9.79
N TYR A 96 -8.51 -3.52 9.08
CA TYR A 96 -9.41 -4.05 8.08
C TYR A 96 -9.79 -5.48 8.44
N LEU A 97 -11.07 -5.70 8.76
CA LEU A 97 -11.60 -7.03 9.05
C LEU A 97 -12.15 -7.65 7.76
N ILE A 98 -11.51 -8.71 7.31
CA ILE A 98 -11.99 -9.52 6.19
C ILE A 98 -12.98 -10.54 6.74
N VAL A 99 -14.23 -10.41 6.34
CA VAL A 99 -15.31 -11.34 6.67
C VAL A 99 -15.45 -12.33 5.52
N PRO A 100 -15.34 -13.65 5.75
CA PRO A 100 -15.47 -14.66 4.70
C PRO A 100 -16.85 -14.68 4.06
N GLU A 101 -16.92 -15.24 2.86
CA GLU A 101 -18.20 -15.48 2.18
C GLU A 101 -19.08 -16.42 3.01
N GLY A 102 -20.30 -15.99 3.26
CA GLY A 102 -21.30 -16.77 4.03
C GLY A 102 -21.24 -16.57 5.54
N GLU A 103 -20.22 -15.88 6.04
CA GLU A 103 -20.12 -15.50 7.44
C GLU A 103 -20.72 -14.11 7.70
N GLU A 104 -21.16 -13.87 8.93
CA GLU A 104 -21.76 -12.61 9.35
C GLU A 104 -20.68 -11.67 9.94
N GLU A 105 -20.91 -10.37 9.79
CA GLU A 105 -20.10 -9.36 10.44
C GLU A 105 -20.27 -9.47 11.98
N PRO A 106 -19.16 -9.50 12.76
CA PRO A 106 -19.25 -9.50 14.22
C PRO A 106 -19.95 -8.25 14.75
N GLU A 107 -20.75 -8.42 15.79
CA GLU A 107 -21.34 -7.29 16.52
C GLU A 107 -20.29 -6.53 17.33
N ASN A 108 -20.58 -5.26 17.63
CA ASN A 108 -19.75 -4.41 18.50
C ASN A 108 -18.29 -4.24 18.06
N LEU A 109 -18.05 -4.13 16.75
CA LEU A 109 -16.72 -3.76 16.24
C LEU A 109 -16.34 -2.34 16.68
N ALA A 110 -15.05 -2.11 16.86
CA ALA A 110 -14.51 -0.77 17.12
C ALA A 110 -14.72 0.13 15.88
N ASP A 111 -14.97 1.43 16.10
CA ASP A 111 -15.30 2.40 15.05
C ASP A 111 -14.19 2.59 13.99
N ASP A 112 -12.96 2.23 14.32
CA ASP A 112 -11.78 2.32 13.44
C ASP A 112 -11.56 1.06 12.59
N ILE A 113 -12.32 0.00 12.79
CA ILE A 113 -12.28 -1.21 11.97
C ILE A 113 -13.13 -1.03 10.72
N VAL A 114 -12.50 -1.18 9.56
CA VAL A 114 -13.18 -1.20 8.25
C VAL A 114 -13.49 -2.64 7.88
N VAL A 115 -14.77 -2.95 7.72
CA VAL A 115 -15.21 -4.30 7.32
C VAL A 115 -15.13 -4.47 5.81
N ILE A 116 -14.55 -5.58 5.36
CA ILE A 116 -14.49 -6.01 3.97
C ILE A 116 -15.15 -7.38 3.86
N GLN A 117 -16.40 -7.41 3.41
CA GLN A 117 -17.14 -8.64 3.17
C GLN A 117 -16.68 -9.32 1.88
N GLN A 118 -16.39 -10.61 1.94
CA GLN A 118 -16.12 -11.44 0.76
C GLN A 118 -17.44 -12.03 0.20
N PRO A 119 -17.47 -12.28 -1.14
CA PRO A 119 -16.44 -12.02 -2.13
C PRO A 119 -16.35 -10.53 -2.46
N THR A 120 -15.12 -10.01 -2.63
CA THR A 120 -14.93 -8.67 -3.18
C THR A 120 -15.12 -8.73 -4.69
N GLU A 121 -16.17 -8.08 -5.16
CA GLU A 121 -16.52 -8.00 -6.58
C GLU A 121 -16.51 -6.54 -7.06
N ASN A 122 -16.53 -6.35 -8.37
CA ASN A 122 -16.62 -5.04 -9.00
C ASN A 122 -15.48 -4.08 -8.58
N ILE A 123 -14.26 -4.59 -8.52
CA ILE A 123 -13.08 -3.80 -8.17
C ILE A 123 -12.83 -2.77 -9.28
N TYR A 124 -12.70 -1.49 -8.88
CA TYR A 124 -12.24 -0.41 -9.74
C TYR A 124 -10.72 -0.25 -9.59
N MET A 125 -10.00 -0.37 -10.71
CA MET A 125 -8.54 -0.26 -10.74
C MET A 125 -8.08 1.02 -11.43
N ALA A 126 -7.45 1.91 -10.67
CA ALA A 126 -6.94 3.19 -11.17
C ALA A 126 -5.40 3.24 -11.26
N ALA A 127 -4.70 2.45 -10.45
CA ALA A 127 -3.25 2.53 -10.33
C ALA A 127 -2.54 1.38 -11.07
N THR A 128 -1.57 1.73 -11.93
CA THR A 128 -0.81 0.75 -12.72
C THR A 128 -0.01 -0.22 -11.84
N ALA A 129 0.56 0.25 -10.73
CA ALA A 129 1.27 -0.60 -9.78
C ALA A 129 0.34 -1.65 -9.15
N SER A 130 -0.88 -1.27 -8.77
CA SER A 130 -1.87 -2.19 -8.21
C SER A 130 -2.32 -3.22 -9.25
N MET A 131 -2.50 -2.83 -10.52
CA MET A 131 -2.83 -3.76 -11.59
C MET A 131 -1.77 -4.87 -11.73
N SER A 132 -0.48 -4.51 -11.66
CA SER A 132 0.61 -5.49 -11.72
C SER A 132 0.59 -6.47 -10.54
N LEU A 133 0.18 -6.03 -9.35
CA LEU A 133 0.02 -6.91 -8.20
C LEU A 133 -1.17 -7.86 -8.38
N PHE A 134 -2.29 -7.37 -8.92
CA PHE A 134 -3.46 -8.20 -9.26
C PHE A 134 -3.14 -9.24 -10.33
N ASP A 135 -2.35 -8.88 -11.35
CA ASP A 135 -1.85 -9.82 -12.35
C ASP A 135 -0.98 -10.91 -11.71
N ALA A 136 -0.03 -10.51 -10.86
CA ALA A 136 0.88 -11.43 -10.20
C ALA A 136 0.19 -12.49 -9.31
N ILE A 137 -0.97 -12.15 -8.73
CA ILE A 137 -1.78 -13.10 -7.94
C ILE A 137 -2.90 -13.76 -8.74
N GLY A 138 -3.01 -13.51 -10.04
CA GLY A 138 -4.06 -14.05 -10.89
C GLY A 138 -5.46 -13.48 -10.63
N GLY A 139 -5.54 -12.24 -10.12
CA GLY A 139 -6.78 -11.59 -9.68
C GLY A 139 -7.42 -10.65 -10.71
N ILE A 140 -6.97 -10.62 -11.97
CA ILE A 140 -7.48 -9.71 -13.00
C ILE A 140 -8.99 -9.93 -13.24
N ASP A 141 -9.49 -11.13 -13.12
CA ASP A 141 -10.92 -11.47 -13.28
C ASP A 141 -11.84 -10.78 -12.25
N LYS A 142 -11.29 -10.30 -11.14
CA LYS A 142 -12.01 -9.56 -10.09
C LYS A 142 -12.11 -8.06 -10.39
N VAL A 143 -11.26 -7.55 -11.29
CA VAL A 143 -11.30 -6.15 -11.72
C VAL A 143 -12.39 -6.00 -12.77
N LYS A 144 -13.36 -5.13 -12.51
CA LYS A 144 -14.51 -4.90 -13.40
C LYS A 144 -14.54 -3.50 -13.99
N PHE A 145 -13.81 -2.58 -13.40
CA PHE A 145 -13.74 -1.20 -13.85
C PHE A 145 -12.29 -0.72 -13.90
N SER A 146 -11.94 -0.08 -15.00
CA SER A 146 -10.62 0.49 -15.22
C SER A 146 -10.66 2.01 -15.21
N GLY A 147 -9.65 2.64 -14.60
CA GLY A 147 -9.44 4.08 -14.65
C GLY A 147 -8.70 4.55 -15.92
N LEU A 148 -8.21 3.60 -16.73
CA LEU A 148 -7.50 3.88 -17.98
C LEU A 148 -8.13 3.08 -19.12
N GLU A 149 -7.94 3.56 -20.34
CA GLU A 149 -8.20 2.80 -21.56
C GLU A 149 -7.17 1.65 -21.70
N ALA A 150 -7.49 0.61 -22.48
CA ALA A 150 -6.61 -0.55 -22.68
C ALA A 150 -5.18 -0.16 -23.10
N SER A 151 -5.04 0.85 -23.96
CA SER A 151 -3.75 1.39 -24.38
C SER A 151 -2.91 2.05 -23.28
N GLY A 152 -3.53 2.43 -22.17
CA GLY A 152 -2.88 3.04 -21.00
C GLY A 152 -2.27 2.03 -20.02
N TRP A 153 -2.54 0.75 -20.21
CA TRP A 153 -2.02 -0.30 -19.36
C TRP A 153 -0.75 -0.94 -19.94
N TYR A 154 0.17 -1.32 -19.05
CA TYR A 154 1.38 -2.09 -19.41
C TYR A 154 1.23 -3.58 -19.11
N VAL A 155 0.17 -3.97 -18.39
CA VAL A 155 -0.15 -5.35 -18.03
C VAL A 155 -0.97 -5.97 -19.13
N GLU A 156 -0.45 -6.98 -19.82
CA GLU A 156 -1.08 -7.56 -21.00
C GLU A 156 -2.42 -8.23 -20.68
N SER A 157 -2.51 -8.98 -19.59
CA SER A 157 -3.74 -9.60 -19.12
C SER A 157 -4.88 -8.59 -18.86
N ALA A 158 -4.54 -7.37 -18.42
CA ALA A 158 -5.52 -6.30 -18.23
C ALA A 158 -6.03 -5.76 -19.57
N LYS A 159 -5.16 -5.60 -20.59
CA LYS A 159 -5.56 -5.20 -21.94
C LYS A 159 -6.49 -6.24 -22.56
N GLU A 160 -6.11 -7.51 -22.49
CA GLU A 160 -6.92 -8.62 -23.00
C GLU A 160 -8.31 -8.68 -22.31
N ALA A 161 -8.36 -8.47 -20.98
CA ALA A 161 -9.62 -8.42 -20.25
C ALA A 161 -10.53 -7.28 -20.71
N MET A 162 -9.97 -6.10 -20.99
CA MET A 162 -10.72 -4.94 -21.50
C MET A 162 -11.18 -5.15 -22.93
N GLU A 163 -10.32 -5.65 -23.81
CA GLU A 163 -10.63 -5.92 -25.21
C GLU A 163 -11.68 -7.01 -25.39
N SER A 164 -11.71 -7.98 -24.50
CA SER A 164 -12.73 -9.03 -24.46
C SER A 164 -14.05 -8.60 -23.81
N GLY A 165 -14.08 -7.44 -23.14
CA GLY A 165 -15.24 -6.97 -22.38
C GLY A 165 -15.45 -7.66 -21.05
N ALA A 166 -14.40 -8.29 -20.48
CA ALA A 166 -14.43 -8.90 -19.15
C ALA A 166 -14.23 -7.84 -18.03
N MET A 167 -13.64 -6.69 -18.41
CA MET A 167 -13.40 -5.53 -17.55
C MET A 167 -14.03 -4.28 -18.15
#